data_9082a624943afe478c27f33326cd0039
#
_entry.id   9082a624943afe478c27f33326cd0039
#
_cell.length_a   1.000
_cell.length_b   1.000
_cell.length_c   1.000
_cell.angle_alpha   90.00
_cell.angle_beta   90.00
_cell.angle_gamma   90.00
#
_symmetry.space_group_name_H-M   'P 1'
#
loop_
_entity.id
_entity.type
_entity.pdbx_description
1 polymer ?
#
loop_
_entity_poly.entity_id
_entity_poly.type
_entity_poly.pdbx_seq_one_letter_code
_entity_poly.pdbx_strand_id
1 'polypeptide(L)'
;MPFERGYAMIRPSGLWTRRLVAACLAALPLVLAAPVRADEPAWRTATALGGEPRHSQGFAHFDYVNPDAPKGGEARFGAEGSFDSTNVFLGIKGTPTGAVALAYETLFTSSLDEMDISASYPLVADAMRYPDDFAWAEYRIDPAARWQDGQPVTAQDVVWSFDTLKEIYPTFTSYFAHVVKAEPAGERIVRFTFDAPGNRELPHILGQLYVLPKHWWQGTDAAGKPRNIRETTLEPPLGSGPYKVTAVDPGKRVVLSRDPDYWGAKLPVNVGVNNFDRLSYEYYLDPTVMMEAFKGDKYDFRAERSAKMWATGYNFPAKAEGRVVTLTFPRTATGVMQALALNLRLPKYQDPRIRRALNFAFDYETLKRTVFFDLYDRIDSYFFGTDLASKGLPGPDELALLEPLSDKLPASVFTAPYANPVGGTPEAVRDNLRQAVNLFAEAGWTIRDGKMRNANGEPFRIEFLTNDQLNERYMSPYAKALARIGIDLDYRLVDDAQYQNLMRDFRFDMTTAIWAESLSPGNEQREYWGSKSADTPGSRNTAGIKDAAIDALIERVVFAADRDALVTATHALDRALLSGDYVIPLFYSRNNFYAYWNRFGHPADLPKYSVGFPDIWWYDATKAAATGLSR
;
A
#
# COMPACT_ATOMS: atom_id res chain seq x y z
N MET A 1 21.17 10.42 -60.37
CA MET A 1 20.94 10.92 -61.74
C MET A 1 19.81 11.86 -61.70
N PRO A 2 19.98 13.02 -62.25
CA PRO A 2 19.20 14.24 -62.03
C PRO A 2 18.13 14.47 -63.07
N PHE A 3 17.26 15.41 -62.84
CA PHE A 3 16.86 16.38 -63.89
C PHE A 3 16.25 17.63 -63.27
N GLU A 4 16.98 18.71 -63.50
CA GLU A 4 16.62 20.12 -63.46
C GLU A 4 15.63 20.54 -64.55
N ARG A 5 15.14 21.73 -64.35
CA ARG A 5 14.85 22.91 -65.23
C ARG A 5 13.46 23.48 -64.90
N GLY A 6 13.23 24.78 -64.72
CA GLY A 6 13.98 25.97 -65.08
C GLY A 6 13.08 26.99 -65.74
N TYR A 7 13.31 28.29 -65.40
CA TYR A 7 12.88 29.52 -66.12
C TYR A 7 11.38 29.97 -66.07
N ALA A 8 11.03 31.23 -66.00
CA ALA A 8 11.70 32.47 -66.39
C ALA A 8 11.02 33.71 -65.74
N MET A 9 11.82 34.74 -65.60
CA MET A 9 11.45 36.13 -65.31
C MET A 9 10.64 36.79 -66.42
N ILE A 10 9.79 37.78 -66.07
CA ILE A 10 9.55 38.99 -66.91
C ILE A 10 9.31 40.21 -66.01
N ARG A 11 10.16 41.25 -66.12
CA ARG A 11 9.86 42.67 -65.84
C ARG A 11 9.54 43.34 -67.16
N PRO A 12 8.72 44.46 -67.19
CA PRO A 12 9.34 45.75 -67.14
C PRO A 12 8.50 46.93 -66.54
N SER A 13 9.21 47.83 -65.97
CA SER A 13 9.35 49.31 -66.15
C SER A 13 8.09 50.19 -66.44
N GLY A 14 8.03 51.29 -65.67
CA GLY A 14 7.21 52.47 -66.06
C GLY A 14 7.06 53.48 -64.92
N LEU A 15 7.69 54.54 -65.07
CA LEU A 15 8.04 55.79 -64.41
C LEU A 15 6.86 56.70 -63.94
N TRP A 16 7.11 57.43 -62.84
CA TRP A 16 6.75 58.81 -62.47
C TRP A 16 5.31 59.17 -62.12
N THR A 17 5.11 59.58 -60.84
CA THR A 17 4.77 61.03 -60.52
C THR A 17 4.83 61.26 -58.99
N ARG A 18 5.50 62.34 -58.62
CA ARG A 18 5.60 62.92 -57.28
C ARG A 18 4.24 63.50 -56.86
N ARG A 19 3.84 63.20 -55.55
CA ARG A 19 3.13 64.20 -54.72
C ARG A 19 3.47 63.95 -53.26
N LEU A 20 3.95 65.01 -52.60
CA LEU A 20 4.15 65.14 -51.17
C LEU A 20 2.82 65.03 -50.44
N VAL A 21 2.73 64.19 -49.42
CA VAL A 21 1.77 64.34 -48.33
C VAL A 21 2.50 64.09 -47.03
N ALA A 22 2.32 65.01 -46.08
CA ALA A 22 2.99 65.10 -44.81
C ALA A 22 2.84 63.83 -43.90
N ALA A 23 3.93 63.37 -43.32
CA ALA A 23 3.97 62.32 -42.32
C ALA A 23 3.57 62.86 -40.95
N CYS A 24 2.41 62.43 -40.43
CA CYS A 24 2.16 62.44 -38.99
C CYS A 24 2.72 61.16 -38.40
N LEU A 25 3.88 61.22 -37.76
CA LEU A 25 4.43 60.18 -36.89
C LEU A 25 3.58 60.09 -35.63
N ALA A 26 2.65 59.16 -35.58
CA ALA A 26 2.08 58.68 -34.31
C ALA A 26 3.07 57.68 -33.71
N ALA A 27 3.82 58.10 -32.70
CA ALA A 27 4.62 57.23 -31.84
C ALA A 27 3.63 56.38 -31.02
N LEU A 28 3.38 55.10 -31.40
CA LEU A 28 2.84 54.09 -30.50
C LEU A 28 3.93 53.74 -29.49
N PRO A 29 3.69 53.84 -28.19
CA PRO A 29 4.60 53.27 -27.22
C PRO A 29 4.53 51.75 -27.36
N LEU A 30 5.62 51.12 -27.75
CA LEU A 30 5.85 49.68 -27.58
C LEU A 30 5.88 49.41 -26.08
N VAL A 31 4.75 49.06 -25.49
CA VAL A 31 4.71 48.49 -24.15
C VAL A 31 5.36 47.09 -24.30
N LEU A 32 6.66 47.05 -24.01
CA LEU A 32 7.34 45.80 -23.68
C LEU A 32 6.60 45.21 -22.47
N ALA A 33 5.69 44.29 -22.72
CA ALA A 33 5.14 43.44 -21.70
C ALA A 33 6.35 42.72 -21.08
N ALA A 34 6.80 43.15 -19.90
CA ALA A 34 7.68 42.36 -19.12
C ALA A 34 7.06 40.98 -18.96
N PRO A 35 7.82 39.88 -19.10
CA PRO A 35 7.27 38.56 -18.83
C PRO A 35 6.71 38.63 -17.40
N VAL A 36 5.42 38.38 -17.27
CA VAL A 36 4.79 38.14 -15.98
C VAL A 36 5.54 36.92 -15.44
N ARG A 37 6.47 37.15 -14.55
CA ARG A 37 7.04 36.08 -13.74
C ARG A 37 5.84 35.50 -13.02
N ALA A 38 5.42 34.31 -13.38
CA ALA A 38 4.50 33.56 -12.55
C ALA A 38 5.14 33.54 -11.15
N ASP A 39 4.43 34.04 -10.15
CA ASP A 39 4.91 34.02 -8.78
C ASP A 39 5.28 32.58 -8.44
N GLU A 40 6.49 32.37 -7.95
CA GLU A 40 6.92 31.03 -7.52
C GLU A 40 5.97 30.55 -6.41
N PRO A 41 5.47 29.29 -6.47
CA PRO A 41 4.60 28.75 -5.42
C PRO A 41 5.23 28.90 -4.04
N ALA A 42 4.41 29.25 -3.05
CA ALA A 42 4.87 29.39 -1.68
C ALA A 42 5.32 28.02 -1.10
N TRP A 43 6.35 28.06 -0.27
CA TRP A 43 6.78 26.90 0.50
C TRP A 43 5.75 26.53 1.57
N ARG A 44 5.40 25.25 1.67
CA ARG A 44 4.44 24.69 2.62
C ARG A 44 5.15 23.74 3.58
N THR A 45 4.81 23.83 4.87
CA THR A 45 5.34 22.97 5.94
C THR A 45 4.35 21.92 6.42
N ALA A 46 3.23 21.79 5.74
CA ALA A 46 2.26 20.71 5.86
C ALA A 46 1.44 20.65 4.58
N THR A 47 0.91 19.51 4.24
CA THR A 47 0.12 19.32 3.02
C THR A 47 -0.94 18.25 3.24
N ALA A 48 -2.07 18.38 2.54
CA ALA A 48 -3.14 17.38 2.48
C ALA A 48 -3.79 17.41 1.10
N LEU A 49 -4.25 16.27 0.61
CA LEU A 49 -4.93 16.16 -0.68
C LEU A 49 -6.41 16.54 -0.56
N GLY A 50 -7.07 16.15 0.52
CA GLY A 50 -8.50 16.27 0.74
C GLY A 50 -8.93 17.38 1.69
N GLY A 51 -8.16 18.46 1.85
CA GLY A 51 -8.49 19.57 2.76
C GLY A 51 -7.26 20.21 3.38
N GLU A 52 -7.43 20.82 4.55
CA GLU A 52 -6.32 21.37 5.33
C GLU A 52 -5.76 20.30 6.28
N PRO A 53 -4.43 20.23 6.45
CA PRO A 53 -3.81 19.39 7.46
C PRO A 53 -4.33 19.73 8.85
N ARG A 54 -4.55 18.73 9.69
CA ARG A 54 -5.08 18.93 11.04
C ARG A 54 -4.15 19.76 11.92
N HIS A 55 -2.83 19.55 11.78
CA HIS A 55 -1.84 20.30 12.52
C HIS A 55 -1.35 21.49 11.70
N SER A 56 -1.62 22.69 12.20
CA SER A 56 -1.25 23.93 11.53
C SER A 56 0.26 24.14 11.48
N GLN A 57 0.70 25.02 10.59
CA GLN A 57 2.11 25.43 10.52
C GLN A 57 2.63 25.91 11.88
N GLY A 58 3.78 25.37 12.29
CA GLY A 58 4.42 25.73 13.56
C GLY A 58 3.85 25.01 14.78
N PHE A 59 3.10 23.90 14.62
CA PHE A 59 2.71 23.06 15.75
C PHE A 59 3.96 22.58 16.52
N ALA A 60 3.82 22.37 17.84
CA ALA A 60 4.94 21.99 18.70
C ALA A 60 5.14 20.45 18.75
N HIS A 61 4.05 19.71 18.68
CA HIS A 61 4.00 18.24 18.67
C HIS A 61 2.60 17.80 18.24
N PHE A 62 2.42 16.55 17.87
CA PHE A 62 1.10 15.99 17.63
C PHE A 62 0.25 15.99 18.92
N ASP A 63 -1.06 16.22 18.80
CA ASP A 63 -1.97 16.33 19.95
C ASP A 63 -2.09 15.04 20.77
N TYR A 64 -1.88 13.89 20.12
CA TYR A 64 -2.03 12.58 20.71
C TYR A 64 -0.77 12.04 21.42
N VAL A 65 0.33 12.79 21.46
CA VAL A 65 1.54 12.35 22.16
C VAL A 65 1.61 12.91 23.58
N ASN A 66 2.39 12.26 24.43
CA ASN A 66 2.89 12.87 25.65
C ASN A 66 4.25 13.49 25.34
N PRO A 67 4.39 14.83 25.27
CA PRO A 67 5.67 15.47 24.94
C PRO A 67 6.76 15.20 25.98
N ASP A 68 6.38 14.90 27.21
CA ASP A 68 7.26 14.57 28.32
C ASP A 68 7.40 13.05 28.55
N ALA A 69 7.05 12.23 27.56
CA ALA A 69 7.18 10.78 27.68
C ALA A 69 8.61 10.38 28.02
N PRO A 70 8.82 9.58 29.10
CA PRO A 70 10.17 9.18 29.51
C PRO A 70 10.83 8.33 28.44
N LYS A 71 12.10 8.62 28.16
CA LYS A 71 12.94 7.79 27.29
C LYS A 71 13.56 6.67 28.11
N GLY A 72 13.58 5.45 27.58
CA GLY A 72 14.21 4.32 28.26
C GLY A 72 13.54 2.98 28.02
N GLY A 73 14.16 1.93 28.49
CA GLY A 73 13.64 0.57 28.47
C GLY A 73 13.63 -0.10 27.09
N GLU A 74 12.99 -1.26 27.04
CA GLU A 74 12.92 -2.10 25.85
C GLU A 74 11.46 -2.47 25.53
N ALA A 75 11.12 -2.49 24.25
CA ALA A 75 9.92 -3.15 23.74
C ALA A 75 10.33 -4.37 22.92
N ARG A 76 9.78 -5.55 23.28
CA ARG A 76 10.06 -6.83 22.62
C ARG A 76 8.86 -7.24 21.77
N PHE A 77 9.13 -7.64 20.55
CA PHE A 77 8.13 -8.06 19.57
C PHE A 77 8.32 -9.52 19.20
N GLY A 78 7.23 -10.23 19.00
CA GLY A 78 7.22 -11.46 18.25
C GLY A 78 6.85 -11.17 16.78
N ALA A 79 7.57 -11.76 15.86
CA ALA A 79 7.28 -11.75 14.44
C ALA A 79 7.06 -13.17 13.92
N GLU A 80 6.11 -13.34 13.00
CA GLU A 80 5.89 -14.63 12.35
C GLU A 80 6.84 -14.82 11.17
N GLY A 81 7.25 -16.07 10.90
CA GLY A 81 8.12 -16.44 9.80
C GLY A 81 9.60 -16.33 10.12
N SER A 82 10.38 -15.86 9.15
CA SER A 82 11.84 -15.75 9.20
C SER A 82 12.29 -14.58 8.32
N PHE A 83 13.59 -14.29 8.29
CA PHE A 83 14.17 -13.31 7.38
C PHE A 83 15.58 -13.73 6.93
N ASP A 84 15.96 -13.31 5.73
CA ASP A 84 17.28 -13.55 5.14
C ASP A 84 17.97 -12.25 4.69
N SER A 85 17.35 -11.10 4.96
CA SER A 85 17.88 -9.80 4.56
C SER A 85 17.54 -8.67 5.53
N THR A 86 18.46 -7.72 5.66
CA THR A 86 18.26 -6.39 6.24
C THR A 86 18.00 -5.32 5.19
N ASN A 87 18.10 -5.66 3.89
CA ASN A 87 17.75 -4.76 2.81
C ASN A 87 16.26 -4.81 2.53
N VAL A 88 15.51 -3.81 2.98
CA VAL A 88 14.06 -3.71 2.83
C VAL A 88 13.61 -3.19 1.46
N PHE A 89 14.54 -2.82 0.58
CA PHE A 89 14.25 -2.23 -0.74
C PHE A 89 14.39 -3.23 -1.90
N LEU A 90 14.49 -4.51 -1.61
CA LEU A 90 14.67 -5.56 -2.62
C LEU A 90 13.43 -5.83 -3.48
N GLY A 91 12.26 -5.41 -3.01
CA GLY A 91 10.97 -5.57 -3.67
C GLY A 91 10.53 -7.01 -3.88
N ILE A 92 11.34 -7.80 -4.54
CA ILE A 92 10.99 -9.15 -5.01
C ILE A 92 12.03 -10.23 -4.72
N LYS A 93 13.12 -9.90 -4.02
CA LYS A 93 14.18 -10.86 -3.66
C LYS A 93 14.29 -11.02 -2.16
N GLY A 94 14.35 -12.27 -1.70
CA GLY A 94 14.53 -12.59 -0.29
C GLY A 94 13.33 -12.25 0.58
N THR A 95 13.52 -12.39 1.88
CA THR A 95 12.54 -12.05 2.92
C THR A 95 13.17 -11.05 3.87
N PRO A 96 12.99 -9.74 3.64
CA PRO A 96 13.61 -8.72 4.49
C PRO A 96 12.91 -8.64 5.85
N THR A 97 13.67 -8.31 6.89
CA THR A 97 13.09 -7.95 8.20
C THR A 97 12.50 -6.54 8.15
N GLY A 98 11.18 -6.41 8.31
CA GLY A 98 10.48 -5.12 8.30
C GLY A 98 10.94 -4.15 9.41
N ALA A 99 11.47 -4.66 10.51
CA ALA A 99 11.98 -3.86 11.62
C ALA A 99 13.06 -2.85 11.18
N VAL A 100 13.84 -3.17 10.17
CA VAL A 100 14.93 -2.32 9.65
C VAL A 100 14.40 -1.03 9.02
N ALA A 101 13.15 -0.98 8.60
CA ALA A 101 12.54 0.25 8.06
C ALA A 101 12.61 1.43 9.05
N LEU A 102 12.63 1.16 10.36
CA LEU A 102 12.79 2.17 11.42
C LEU A 102 14.17 2.87 11.43
N ALA A 103 15.14 2.36 10.68
CA ALA A 103 16.43 3.04 10.50
C ALA A 103 16.39 4.12 9.41
N TYR A 104 15.36 4.14 8.58
CA TYR A 104 15.24 5.05 7.45
C TYR A 104 14.09 6.05 7.65
N GLU A 105 14.18 7.18 6.97
CA GLU A 105 13.16 8.20 6.98
C GLU A 105 12.72 8.57 5.58
N THR A 106 11.53 9.15 5.51
CA THR A 106 10.92 9.68 4.29
C THR A 106 11.09 11.21 4.23
N LEU A 107 10.82 11.81 3.08
CA LEU A 107 10.88 13.28 2.95
C LEU A 107 9.92 13.97 3.91
N PHE A 108 8.69 13.50 4.00
CA PHE A 108 7.65 13.94 4.93
C PHE A 108 7.08 12.72 5.67
N THR A 109 6.44 12.92 6.80
CA THR A 109 5.78 11.88 7.61
C THR A 109 4.30 12.18 7.80
N SER A 110 3.48 11.14 8.02
CA SER A 110 2.05 11.27 8.30
C SER A 110 1.74 11.28 9.80
N SER A 111 0.53 11.70 10.16
CA SER A 111 0.01 11.65 11.52
C SER A 111 -0.79 10.36 11.76
N LEU A 112 -0.84 9.88 13.01
CA LEU A 112 -1.61 8.69 13.40
C LEU A 112 -3.11 8.96 13.60
N ASP A 113 -3.55 10.21 13.54
CA ASP A 113 -4.93 10.62 13.72
C ASP A 113 -5.56 11.28 12.48
N GLU A 114 -4.86 11.23 11.35
CA GLU A 114 -5.35 11.63 10.04
C GLU A 114 -5.44 10.42 9.10
N MET A 115 -6.54 10.32 8.38
CA MET A 115 -6.81 9.20 7.47
C MET A 115 -6.21 9.42 6.09
N ASP A 116 -6.02 10.67 5.72
CA ASP A 116 -5.42 11.02 4.45
C ASP A 116 -3.92 10.75 4.53
N ILE A 117 -3.47 9.69 3.87
CA ILE A 117 -2.04 9.37 3.79
C ILE A 117 -1.24 10.46 3.08
N SER A 118 -1.92 11.37 2.38
CA SER A 118 -1.32 12.56 1.77
C SER A 118 -1.26 13.75 2.73
N ALA A 119 -1.96 13.69 3.87
CA ALA A 119 -1.72 14.65 4.96
C ALA A 119 -0.36 14.34 5.59
N SER A 120 0.59 15.21 5.34
CA SER A 120 1.98 14.95 5.71
C SER A 120 2.70 16.22 6.18
N TYR A 121 3.72 15.97 6.98
CA TYR A 121 4.45 16.96 7.76
C TYR A 121 5.96 16.80 7.56
N PRO A 122 6.74 17.89 7.72
CA PRO A 122 8.19 17.88 7.53
C PRO A 122 8.91 16.81 8.34
N LEU A 123 9.85 16.12 7.68
CA LEU A 123 10.77 15.18 8.30
C LEU A 123 12.17 15.41 7.70
N VAL A 124 12.64 14.62 6.72
CA VAL A 124 13.93 14.88 6.05
C VAL A 124 13.90 16.18 5.24
N ALA A 125 12.74 16.52 4.66
CA ALA A 125 12.51 17.83 4.06
C ALA A 125 11.77 18.76 5.03
N ASP A 126 12.18 20.02 5.11
CA ASP A 126 11.57 21.04 5.96
C ASP A 126 10.38 21.76 5.30
N ALA A 127 10.27 21.68 3.98
CA ALA A 127 9.16 22.26 3.21
C ALA A 127 9.04 21.65 1.82
N MET A 128 7.86 21.81 1.23
CA MET A 128 7.60 21.48 -0.16
C MET A 128 6.85 22.60 -0.88
N ARG A 129 6.90 22.62 -2.21
CA ARG A 129 6.07 23.51 -3.05
C ARG A 129 5.74 22.88 -4.38
N TYR A 130 4.61 23.27 -4.96
CA TYR A 130 4.15 22.85 -6.28
C TYR A 130 3.21 23.93 -6.86
N PRO A 131 3.10 24.03 -8.21
CA PRO A 131 2.19 24.96 -8.87
C PRO A 131 0.74 24.43 -8.84
N ASP A 132 -0.22 25.32 -9.11
CA ASP A 132 -1.64 25.02 -9.09
C ASP A 132 -2.05 24.00 -10.18
N ASP A 133 -1.27 23.89 -11.25
CA ASP A 133 -1.47 22.90 -12.32
C ASP A 133 -0.83 21.53 -12.02
N PHE A 134 -0.14 21.38 -10.88
CA PHE A 134 0.55 20.14 -10.49
C PHE A 134 1.51 19.59 -11.55
N ALA A 135 2.23 20.46 -12.26
CA ALA A 135 3.18 20.04 -13.29
C ALA A 135 4.53 19.58 -12.71
N TRP A 136 4.85 19.97 -11.49
CA TRP A 136 6.08 19.62 -10.76
C TRP A 136 5.91 19.78 -9.26
N ALA A 137 6.83 19.20 -8.49
CA ALA A 137 6.97 19.43 -7.05
C ALA A 137 8.43 19.65 -6.67
N GLU A 138 8.68 20.47 -5.66
CA GLU A 138 9.99 20.64 -5.04
C GLU A 138 9.91 20.36 -3.55
N TYR A 139 10.94 19.68 -3.06
CA TYR A 139 11.18 19.45 -1.63
C TYR A 139 12.51 20.10 -1.23
N ARG A 140 12.51 20.76 -0.09
CA ARG A 140 13.70 21.41 0.46
C ARG A 140 14.18 20.59 1.65
N ILE A 141 15.39 20.05 1.57
CA ILE A 141 16.00 19.23 2.63
C ILE A 141 16.34 20.08 3.84
N ASP A 142 16.01 19.59 5.03
CA ASP A 142 16.33 20.26 6.29
C ASP A 142 17.87 20.39 6.43
N PRO A 143 18.40 21.60 6.73
CA PRO A 143 19.84 21.79 6.90
C PRO A 143 20.44 21.00 8.06
N ALA A 144 19.62 20.55 9.02
CA ALA A 144 20.05 19.70 10.12
C ALA A 144 20.05 18.21 9.79
N ALA A 145 19.39 17.79 8.70
CA ALA A 145 19.27 16.37 8.34
C ALA A 145 20.65 15.70 8.16
N ARG A 146 20.87 14.60 8.86
CA ARG A 146 22.13 13.84 8.89
C ARG A 146 21.87 12.35 8.84
N TRP A 147 22.79 11.65 8.21
CA TRP A 147 22.93 10.22 8.34
C TRP A 147 23.49 9.84 9.70
N GLN A 148 23.28 8.61 10.14
CA GLN A 148 23.78 8.09 11.43
C GLN A 148 25.30 8.04 11.56
N ASP A 149 26.04 8.26 10.47
CA ASP A 149 27.49 8.47 10.43
C ASP A 149 27.91 9.96 10.52
N GLY A 150 26.94 10.86 10.63
CA GLY A 150 27.14 12.31 10.75
C GLY A 150 27.23 13.06 9.42
N GLN A 151 27.26 12.40 8.26
CA GLN A 151 27.25 13.07 6.97
C GLN A 151 25.91 13.74 6.70
N PRO A 152 25.85 14.89 5.99
CA PRO A 152 24.61 15.57 5.67
C PRO A 152 23.77 14.76 4.67
N VAL A 153 22.44 14.79 4.83
CA VAL A 153 21.52 14.35 3.80
C VAL A 153 21.43 15.43 2.71
N THR A 154 21.56 15.03 1.46
CA THR A 154 21.65 15.96 0.32
C THR A 154 20.55 15.74 -0.71
N ALA A 155 20.30 16.74 -1.58
CA ALA A 155 19.40 16.60 -2.72
C ALA A 155 19.86 15.48 -3.67
N GLN A 156 21.15 15.19 -3.75
CA GLN A 156 21.70 14.07 -4.55
C GLN A 156 21.30 12.70 -3.98
N ASP A 157 21.22 12.57 -2.65
CA ASP A 157 20.74 11.31 -2.02
C ASP A 157 19.27 11.07 -2.39
N VAL A 158 18.45 12.12 -2.38
CA VAL A 158 17.03 12.02 -2.74
C VAL A 158 16.85 11.63 -4.21
N VAL A 159 17.56 12.29 -5.13
CA VAL A 159 17.54 11.96 -6.57
C VAL A 159 17.97 10.52 -6.78
N TRP A 160 19.09 10.12 -6.19
CA TRP A 160 19.59 8.76 -6.30
C TRP A 160 18.62 7.73 -5.72
N SER A 161 17.98 8.03 -4.60
CA SER A 161 16.98 7.16 -3.98
C SER A 161 15.78 6.94 -4.91
N PHE A 162 15.24 8.04 -5.47
CA PHE A 162 14.11 7.99 -6.39
C PHE A 162 14.44 7.16 -7.63
N ASP A 163 15.55 7.46 -8.32
CA ASP A 163 15.94 6.77 -9.55
C ASP A 163 16.20 5.28 -9.28
N THR A 164 16.92 4.98 -8.18
CA THR A 164 17.25 3.60 -7.81
C THR A 164 16.00 2.80 -7.47
N LEU A 165 15.13 3.32 -6.59
CA LEU A 165 13.91 2.61 -6.19
C LEU A 165 12.96 2.43 -7.37
N LYS A 166 12.83 3.43 -8.25
CA LYS A 166 12.02 3.33 -9.47
C LYS A 166 12.55 2.27 -10.44
N GLU A 167 13.85 2.03 -10.46
CA GLU A 167 14.46 1.00 -11.30
C GLU A 167 14.33 -0.41 -10.73
N ILE A 168 14.48 -0.58 -9.40
CA ILE A 168 14.58 -1.92 -8.78
C ILE A 168 13.27 -2.43 -8.16
N TYR A 169 12.29 -1.56 -7.94
CA TYR A 169 11.07 -1.89 -7.21
C TYR A 169 9.83 -1.67 -8.09
N PRO A 170 9.24 -2.76 -8.66
CA PRO A 170 8.11 -2.64 -9.60
C PRO A 170 6.92 -1.82 -9.09
N THR A 171 6.61 -1.93 -7.78
CA THR A 171 5.58 -1.12 -7.14
C THR A 171 5.87 0.38 -7.29
N PHE A 172 7.12 0.81 -7.06
CA PHE A 172 7.53 2.20 -7.24
C PHE A 172 7.45 2.65 -8.69
N THR A 173 7.84 1.78 -9.63
CA THR A 173 7.76 2.08 -11.08
C THR A 173 6.33 2.45 -11.49
N SER A 174 5.35 1.68 -11.01
CA SER A 174 3.93 1.92 -11.31
C SER A 174 3.37 3.12 -10.54
N TYR A 175 3.67 3.23 -9.24
CA TYR A 175 3.18 4.28 -8.35
C TYR A 175 3.66 5.67 -8.77
N PHE A 176 4.92 5.79 -9.17
CA PHE A 176 5.53 7.03 -9.67
C PHE A 176 5.68 7.07 -11.19
N ALA A 177 4.82 6.37 -11.93
CA ALA A 177 4.91 6.29 -13.39
C ALA A 177 4.93 7.68 -14.07
N HIS A 178 4.15 8.62 -13.54
CA HIS A 178 4.03 9.99 -14.06
C HIS A 178 5.12 10.97 -13.58
N VAL A 179 6.03 10.54 -12.71
CA VAL A 179 7.22 11.32 -12.36
C VAL A 179 8.32 10.98 -13.35
N VAL A 180 8.57 11.86 -14.32
CA VAL A 180 9.51 11.60 -15.43
C VAL A 180 10.94 11.99 -15.13
N LYS A 181 11.15 12.87 -14.13
CA LYS A 181 12.49 13.34 -13.79
C LYS A 181 12.58 13.75 -12.32
N ALA A 182 13.69 13.39 -11.68
CA ALA A 182 14.14 13.95 -10.42
C ALA A 182 15.50 14.62 -10.63
N GLU A 183 15.68 15.85 -10.15
CA GLU A 183 16.94 16.58 -10.30
C GLU A 183 17.19 17.54 -9.15
N PRO A 184 18.45 17.83 -8.79
CA PRO A 184 18.75 18.89 -7.86
C PRO A 184 18.38 20.25 -8.47
N ALA A 185 17.61 21.06 -7.75
CA ALA A 185 17.29 22.44 -8.11
C ALA A 185 18.03 23.47 -7.21
N GLY A 186 19.08 23.01 -6.51
CA GLY A 186 19.92 23.73 -5.57
C GLY A 186 20.63 22.75 -4.65
N GLU A 187 21.43 23.24 -3.72
CA GLU A 187 22.19 22.40 -2.79
C GLU A 187 21.28 21.48 -1.94
N ARG A 188 20.12 22.00 -1.53
CA ARG A 188 19.15 21.32 -0.66
C ARG A 188 17.75 21.20 -1.27
N ILE A 189 17.56 21.50 -2.56
CA ILE A 189 16.27 21.44 -3.22
C ILE A 189 16.31 20.33 -4.26
N VAL A 190 15.33 19.45 -4.22
CA VAL A 190 15.07 18.46 -5.26
C VAL A 190 13.77 18.81 -5.98
N ARG A 191 13.80 18.80 -7.31
CA ARG A 191 12.64 18.98 -8.18
C ARG A 191 12.25 17.67 -8.83
N PHE A 192 10.96 17.35 -8.76
CA PHE A 192 10.33 16.27 -9.49
C PHE A 192 9.44 16.85 -10.58
N THR A 193 9.64 16.43 -11.82
CA THR A 193 8.85 16.87 -12.97
C THR A 193 7.88 15.77 -13.38
N PHE A 194 6.64 16.12 -13.70
CA PHE A 194 5.59 15.20 -14.09
C PHE A 194 5.37 15.24 -15.61
N ASP A 195 4.88 14.15 -16.19
CA ASP A 195 4.64 14.03 -17.65
C ASP A 195 3.37 14.75 -18.10
N ALA A 196 2.43 14.97 -17.18
CA ALA A 196 1.20 15.72 -17.42
C ALA A 196 0.78 16.51 -16.18
N PRO A 197 0.19 17.71 -16.37
CA PRO A 197 -0.42 18.44 -15.28
C PRO A 197 -1.72 17.78 -14.79
N GLY A 198 -2.22 18.20 -13.62
CA GLY A 198 -3.54 17.82 -13.08
C GLY A 198 -3.53 16.59 -12.17
N ASN A 199 -2.44 15.85 -12.05
CA ASN A 199 -2.35 14.78 -11.07
C ASN A 199 -2.04 15.36 -9.68
N ARG A 200 -3.08 15.64 -8.92
CA ARG A 200 -3.02 16.29 -7.61
C ARG A 200 -2.27 15.46 -6.56
N GLU A 201 -2.26 14.15 -6.71
CA GLU A 201 -1.67 13.24 -5.74
C GLU A 201 -0.13 13.26 -5.77
N LEU A 202 0.48 13.40 -6.96
CA LEU A 202 1.93 13.26 -7.13
C LEU A 202 2.77 14.16 -6.20
N PRO A 203 2.46 15.46 -6.02
CA PRO A 203 3.21 16.29 -5.08
C PRO A 203 3.20 15.75 -3.66
N HIS A 204 2.10 15.10 -3.24
CA HIS A 204 1.91 14.63 -1.87
C HIS A 204 2.57 13.27 -1.63
N ILE A 205 2.36 12.30 -2.53
CA ILE A 205 2.91 10.95 -2.36
C ILE A 205 4.43 10.90 -2.45
N LEU A 206 5.07 11.87 -3.11
CA LEU A 206 6.52 12.01 -3.11
C LEU A 206 7.10 12.24 -1.69
N GLY A 207 6.29 12.77 -0.76
CA GLY A 207 6.65 12.87 0.65
C GLY A 207 6.95 11.52 1.30
N GLN A 208 6.39 10.42 0.78
CA GLN A 208 6.60 9.05 1.27
C GLN A 208 7.89 8.41 0.75
N LEU A 209 8.65 9.10 -0.10
CA LEU A 209 9.92 8.59 -0.63
C LEU A 209 10.93 8.41 0.49
N TYR A 210 11.37 7.16 0.70
CA TYR A 210 12.51 6.87 1.56
C TYR A 210 13.78 7.46 1.00
N VAL A 211 14.52 8.18 1.84
CA VAL A 211 15.82 8.72 1.47
C VAL A 211 16.90 7.73 1.90
N LEU A 212 17.77 7.38 0.96
CA LEU A 212 18.80 6.36 1.10
C LEU A 212 20.20 6.97 1.03
N PRO A 213 21.16 6.50 1.86
CA PRO A 213 22.54 7.02 1.85
C PRO A 213 23.30 6.52 0.61
N LYS A 214 23.34 7.35 -0.43
CA LYS A 214 24.05 7.04 -1.67
C LYS A 214 25.51 6.63 -1.43
N HIS A 215 26.21 7.38 -0.58
CA HIS A 215 27.63 7.13 -0.28
C HIS A 215 27.86 5.75 0.37
N TRP A 216 26.95 5.29 1.22
CA TRP A 216 27.04 3.98 1.87
C TRP A 216 26.75 2.85 0.88
N TRP A 217 25.66 2.96 0.11
CA TRP A 217 25.31 1.94 -0.89
C TRP A 217 26.31 1.81 -2.02
N GLN A 218 26.99 2.91 -2.39
CA GLN A 218 28.05 2.92 -3.40
C GLN A 218 29.44 2.59 -2.82
N GLY A 219 29.54 2.39 -1.52
CA GLY A 219 30.76 1.98 -0.83
C GLY A 219 30.94 0.46 -0.79
N THR A 220 31.88 0.03 0.05
CA THR A 220 32.19 -1.39 0.29
C THR A 220 31.77 -1.81 1.70
N ASP A 221 31.44 -3.10 1.86
CA ASP A 221 31.22 -3.71 3.16
C ASP A 221 32.53 -3.87 3.97
N ALA A 222 32.45 -4.41 5.18
CA ALA A 222 33.60 -4.63 6.05
C ALA A 222 34.63 -5.60 5.46
N ALA A 223 34.26 -6.43 4.50
CA ALA A 223 35.15 -7.35 3.79
C ALA A 223 35.75 -6.72 2.53
N GLY A 224 35.46 -5.44 2.21
CA GLY A 224 35.91 -4.72 1.03
C GLY A 224 35.14 -5.06 -0.26
N LYS A 225 34.02 -5.79 -0.17
CA LYS A 225 33.16 -6.10 -1.32
C LYS A 225 32.22 -4.90 -1.58
N PRO A 226 32.06 -4.45 -2.84
CA PRO A 226 31.08 -3.42 -3.19
C PRO A 226 29.67 -3.84 -2.75
N ARG A 227 28.95 -2.94 -2.07
CA ARG A 227 27.55 -3.15 -1.72
C ARG A 227 26.67 -3.11 -2.97
N ASN A 228 25.63 -3.92 -2.98
CA ASN A 228 24.68 -3.97 -4.08
C ASN A 228 23.24 -3.92 -3.52
N ILE A 229 22.55 -2.81 -3.72
CA ILE A 229 21.17 -2.63 -3.25
C ILE A 229 20.19 -3.62 -3.90
N ARG A 230 20.58 -4.32 -4.97
CA ARG A 230 19.77 -5.32 -5.67
C ARG A 230 19.91 -6.74 -5.11
N GLU A 231 20.69 -6.89 -4.03
CA GLU A 231 20.97 -8.19 -3.43
C GLU A 231 20.60 -8.21 -1.94
N THR A 232 20.33 -9.42 -1.43
CA THR A 232 20.15 -9.65 0.00
C THR A 232 21.44 -9.36 0.75
N THR A 233 21.32 -8.81 1.94
CA THR A 233 22.43 -8.60 2.86
C THR A 233 21.94 -8.74 4.31
N LEU A 234 22.81 -9.15 5.20
CA LEU A 234 22.59 -9.15 6.65
C LEU A 234 23.41 -8.07 7.35
N GLU A 235 24.12 -7.23 6.58
CA GLU A 235 24.85 -6.08 7.11
C GLU A 235 23.85 -5.08 7.72
N PRO A 236 24.07 -4.58 8.94
CA PRO A 236 23.28 -3.49 9.51
C PRO A 236 23.33 -2.26 8.58
N PRO A 237 22.19 -1.73 8.14
CA PRO A 237 22.22 -0.60 7.22
C PRO A 237 22.54 0.71 7.91
N LEU A 238 23.09 1.67 7.15
CA LEU A 238 23.15 3.07 7.52
C LEU A 238 21.82 3.75 7.17
N GLY A 239 21.25 4.49 8.10
CA GLY A 239 20.03 5.28 7.88
C GLY A 239 20.15 6.70 8.42
N SER A 240 19.04 7.44 8.41
CA SER A 240 18.91 8.78 9.02
C SER A 240 17.98 8.75 10.23
N GLY A 241 17.29 7.64 10.47
CA GLY A 241 16.22 7.51 11.44
C GLY A 241 16.68 7.38 12.90
N PRO A 242 15.71 7.39 13.83
CA PRO A 242 15.97 7.42 15.28
C PRO A 242 16.55 6.12 15.85
N TYR A 243 16.53 5.03 15.08
CA TYR A 243 17.02 3.72 15.52
C TYR A 243 18.12 3.19 14.60
N LYS A 244 19.18 2.64 15.21
CA LYS A 244 20.27 1.91 14.55
C LYS A 244 20.09 0.41 14.73
N VAL A 245 20.28 -0.38 13.69
CA VAL A 245 20.33 -1.84 13.80
C VAL A 245 21.64 -2.21 14.49
N THR A 246 21.57 -2.78 15.70
CA THR A 246 22.74 -3.07 16.56
C THR A 246 23.04 -4.55 16.69
N ALA A 247 22.09 -5.44 16.38
CA ALA A 247 22.34 -6.87 16.32
C ALA A 247 21.43 -7.54 15.30
N VAL A 248 21.97 -8.51 14.58
CA VAL A 248 21.25 -9.36 13.63
C VAL A 248 21.66 -10.81 13.90
N ASP A 249 20.69 -11.64 14.30
CA ASP A 249 20.82 -13.11 14.33
C ASP A 249 19.96 -13.64 13.16
N PRO A 250 20.57 -14.10 12.07
CA PRO A 250 19.88 -14.38 10.81
C PRO A 250 18.68 -15.32 10.99
N GLY A 251 17.53 -14.89 10.48
CA GLY A 251 16.27 -15.62 10.52
C GLY A 251 15.60 -15.72 11.89
N LYS A 252 16.23 -15.21 12.96
CA LYS A 252 15.76 -15.40 14.34
C LYS A 252 15.50 -14.11 15.08
N ARG A 253 16.41 -13.14 15.00
CA ARG A 253 16.34 -11.94 15.84
C ARG A 253 16.98 -10.73 15.19
N VAL A 254 16.33 -9.56 15.37
CA VAL A 254 16.90 -8.24 15.04
C VAL A 254 16.72 -7.33 16.24
N VAL A 255 17.76 -6.55 16.57
CA VAL A 255 17.73 -5.55 17.63
C VAL A 255 18.08 -4.19 17.06
N LEU A 256 17.24 -3.21 17.40
CA LEU A 256 17.48 -1.81 17.11
C LEU A 256 17.68 -1.07 18.42
N SER A 257 18.65 -0.15 18.45
CA SER A 257 18.90 0.74 19.58
C SER A 257 18.66 2.19 19.16
N ARG A 258 18.02 2.95 20.06
CA ARG A 258 17.79 4.37 19.81
C ARG A 258 19.11 5.12 19.67
N ASP A 259 19.19 5.98 18.66
CA ASP A 259 20.34 6.84 18.47
C ASP A 259 20.22 8.07 19.42
N PRO A 260 21.11 8.23 20.39
CA PRO A 260 21.07 9.39 21.27
C PRO A 260 21.38 10.72 20.54
N ASP A 261 22.09 10.63 19.42
CA ASP A 261 22.52 11.76 18.62
C ASP A 261 21.61 11.98 17.39
N TYR A 262 20.42 11.39 17.40
CA TYR A 262 19.48 11.51 16.29
C TYR A 262 19.18 12.97 15.97
N TRP A 263 19.46 13.39 14.73
CA TRP A 263 19.36 14.76 14.27
C TRP A 263 17.95 15.35 14.38
N GLY A 264 16.94 14.52 14.12
CA GLY A 264 15.52 14.92 14.08
C GLY A 264 14.79 14.88 15.42
N ALA A 265 15.48 14.64 16.54
CA ALA A 265 14.86 14.45 17.86
C ALA A 265 13.97 15.61 18.34
N LYS A 266 14.24 16.85 17.83
CA LYS A 266 13.50 18.07 18.20
C LYS A 266 12.48 18.52 17.16
N LEU A 267 12.33 17.79 16.05
CA LEU A 267 11.30 18.09 15.07
C LEU A 267 9.92 17.92 15.72
N PRO A 268 8.93 18.78 15.43
CA PRO A 268 7.59 18.67 16.00
C PRO A 268 6.97 17.28 15.87
N VAL A 269 7.20 16.61 14.73
CA VAL A 269 6.72 15.25 14.45
C VAL A 269 7.36 14.18 15.32
N ASN A 270 8.50 14.47 15.97
CA ASN A 270 9.29 13.52 16.76
C ASN A 270 9.24 13.81 18.27
N VAL A 271 8.59 14.89 18.70
CA VAL A 271 8.38 15.16 20.13
C VAL A 271 7.40 14.13 20.70
N GLY A 272 7.77 13.50 21.81
CA GLY A 272 6.94 12.49 22.48
C GLY A 272 6.90 11.12 21.80
N VAL A 273 7.69 10.90 20.73
CA VAL A 273 7.78 9.61 20.02
C VAL A 273 9.19 8.99 20.15
N ASN A 274 9.35 7.73 19.75
CA ASN A 274 10.63 6.99 19.81
C ASN A 274 11.18 6.91 21.25
N ASN A 275 10.34 6.45 22.19
CA ASN A 275 10.64 6.55 23.61
C ASN A 275 11.49 5.37 24.16
N PHE A 276 11.52 4.23 23.47
CA PHE A 276 12.27 3.05 23.90
C PHE A 276 13.74 3.16 23.53
N ASP A 277 14.65 2.72 24.43
CA ASP A 277 16.07 2.62 24.11
C ASP A 277 16.36 1.45 23.17
N ARG A 278 15.53 0.39 23.24
CA ARG A 278 15.71 -0.81 22.43
C ARG A 278 14.37 -1.32 21.91
N LEU A 279 14.40 -1.78 20.66
CA LEU A 279 13.34 -2.55 20.04
C LEU A 279 13.94 -3.89 19.62
N SER A 280 13.39 -5.01 20.09
CA SER A 280 13.87 -6.35 19.70
C SER A 280 12.74 -7.15 19.06
N TYR A 281 13.06 -7.80 17.94
CA TYR A 281 12.12 -8.61 17.16
C TYR A 281 12.63 -10.04 17.15
N GLU A 282 11.85 -10.97 17.72
CA GLU A 282 12.12 -12.40 17.69
C GLU A 282 11.17 -13.09 16.73
N TYR A 283 11.70 -13.93 15.83
CA TYR A 283 10.96 -14.60 14.78
C TYR A 283 10.57 -16.01 15.20
N TYR A 284 9.32 -16.37 14.91
CA TYR A 284 8.71 -17.66 15.24
C TYR A 284 8.09 -18.27 13.98
N LEU A 285 8.48 -19.49 13.62
CA LEU A 285 7.93 -20.18 12.45
C LEU A 285 6.51 -20.73 12.69
N ASP A 286 6.15 -20.97 13.96
CA ASP A 286 4.85 -21.54 14.34
C ASP A 286 4.04 -20.57 15.20
N PRO A 287 2.82 -20.19 14.79
CA PRO A 287 1.97 -19.25 15.54
C PRO A 287 1.59 -19.75 16.94
N THR A 288 1.53 -21.08 17.17
CA THR A 288 1.24 -21.65 18.50
C THR A 288 2.42 -21.49 19.43
N VAL A 289 3.64 -21.77 18.93
CA VAL A 289 4.89 -21.51 19.68
C VAL A 289 5.01 -20.02 20.00
N MET A 290 4.69 -19.15 19.05
CA MET A 290 4.69 -17.71 19.28
C MET A 290 3.69 -17.29 20.37
N MET A 291 2.49 -17.90 20.42
CA MET A 291 1.54 -17.63 21.51
C MET A 291 2.03 -18.12 22.87
N GLU A 292 2.61 -19.30 22.93
CA GLU A 292 3.20 -19.82 24.19
C GLU A 292 4.40 -18.97 24.65
N ALA A 293 5.20 -18.44 23.72
CA ALA A 293 6.26 -17.48 24.01
C ALA A 293 5.70 -16.18 24.60
N PHE A 294 4.57 -15.65 24.09
CA PHE A 294 3.89 -14.50 24.67
C PHE A 294 3.42 -14.77 26.10
N LYS A 295 2.75 -15.92 26.35
CA LYS A 295 2.32 -16.33 27.69
C LYS A 295 3.50 -16.50 28.66
N GLY A 296 4.64 -16.96 28.13
CA GLY A 296 5.89 -17.14 28.86
C GLY A 296 6.75 -15.88 28.99
N ASP A 297 6.21 -14.70 28.68
CA ASP A 297 6.90 -13.39 28.79
C ASP A 297 8.21 -13.30 27.97
N LYS A 298 8.21 -13.87 26.76
CA LYS A 298 9.37 -13.75 25.86
C LYS A 298 9.32 -12.48 25.02
N TYR A 299 8.12 -11.95 24.74
CA TYR A 299 7.90 -10.66 24.10
C TYR A 299 6.68 -9.94 24.68
N ASP A 300 6.56 -8.64 24.42
CA ASP A 300 5.72 -7.73 25.18
C ASP A 300 4.40 -7.37 24.52
N PHE A 301 4.37 -7.27 23.19
CA PHE A 301 3.21 -6.76 22.44
C PHE A 301 2.87 -7.70 21.30
N ARG A 302 1.58 -8.00 21.17
CA ARG A 302 1.05 -8.88 20.15
C ARG A 302 -0.16 -8.25 19.46
N ALA A 303 -0.12 -8.12 18.16
CA ALA A 303 -1.30 -7.92 17.30
C ALA A 303 -1.87 -9.30 16.96
N GLU A 304 -3.10 -9.59 17.44
CA GLU A 304 -3.73 -10.90 17.25
C GLU A 304 -4.50 -10.94 15.93
N ARG A 305 -4.12 -11.86 15.05
CA ARG A 305 -4.75 -12.06 13.73
C ARG A 305 -5.74 -13.22 13.71
N SER A 306 -5.76 -14.04 14.76
CA SER A 306 -6.58 -15.25 14.84
C SER A 306 -7.82 -15.02 15.69
N ALA A 307 -9.01 -15.02 15.07
CA ALA A 307 -10.29 -14.96 15.78
C ALA A 307 -10.41 -16.05 16.85
N LYS A 308 -10.01 -17.30 16.53
CA LYS A 308 -9.99 -18.40 17.50
C LYS A 308 -9.07 -18.09 18.69
N MET A 309 -7.84 -17.63 18.41
CA MET A 309 -6.90 -17.31 19.48
C MET A 309 -7.42 -16.17 20.36
N TRP A 310 -7.98 -15.12 19.75
CA TRP A 310 -8.61 -14.02 20.50
C TRP A 310 -9.73 -14.52 21.40
N ALA A 311 -10.63 -15.35 20.88
CA ALA A 311 -11.78 -15.85 21.61
C ALA A 311 -11.41 -16.85 22.72
N THR A 312 -10.33 -17.64 22.58
CA THR A 312 -10.06 -18.77 23.46
C THR A 312 -8.66 -18.82 24.08
N GLY A 313 -7.68 -18.11 23.50
CA GLY A 313 -6.26 -18.25 23.86
C GLY A 313 -5.82 -17.38 25.04
N TYR A 314 -6.57 -16.34 25.36
CA TYR A 314 -6.21 -15.35 26.40
C TYR A 314 -6.79 -15.68 27.78
N ASN A 315 -7.00 -16.95 28.07
CA ASN A 315 -7.40 -17.43 29.40
C ASN A 315 -6.19 -18.11 30.10
N PHE A 316 -5.32 -17.31 30.73
CA PHE A 316 -4.14 -17.78 31.43
C PHE A 316 -3.81 -16.89 32.66
N PRO A 317 -3.00 -17.35 33.62
CA PRO A 317 -2.81 -16.68 34.91
C PRO A 317 -2.40 -15.22 34.81
N ALA A 318 -1.40 -14.88 34.00
CA ALA A 318 -0.95 -13.49 33.87
C ALA A 318 -2.05 -12.53 33.37
N LYS A 319 -2.98 -13.00 32.53
CA LYS A 319 -4.16 -12.23 32.12
C LYS A 319 -5.14 -12.05 33.27
N ALA A 320 -5.42 -13.11 34.03
CA ALA A 320 -6.33 -13.06 35.18
C ALA A 320 -5.79 -12.15 36.30
N GLU A 321 -4.49 -12.08 36.46
CA GLU A 321 -3.78 -11.26 37.44
C GLU A 321 -3.56 -9.80 36.99
N GLY A 322 -4.02 -9.43 35.77
CA GLY A 322 -3.85 -8.07 35.24
C GLY A 322 -2.44 -7.73 34.76
N ARG A 323 -1.52 -8.70 34.74
CA ARG A 323 -0.16 -8.53 34.20
C ARG A 323 -0.14 -8.50 32.67
N VAL A 324 -1.16 -9.06 32.02
CA VAL A 324 -1.42 -8.93 30.59
C VAL A 324 -2.74 -8.22 30.37
N VAL A 325 -2.73 -7.24 29.47
CA VAL A 325 -3.91 -6.47 29.06
C VAL A 325 -4.31 -6.87 27.65
N THR A 326 -5.60 -6.95 27.38
CA THR A 326 -6.16 -7.10 26.04
C THR A 326 -6.89 -5.82 25.64
N LEU A 327 -6.68 -5.38 24.41
CA LEU A 327 -7.25 -4.16 23.86
C LEU A 327 -7.94 -4.46 22.53
N THR A 328 -9.21 -4.06 22.41
CA THR A 328 -9.92 -4.03 21.13
C THR A 328 -9.92 -2.60 20.63
N PHE A 329 -9.42 -2.38 19.42
CA PHE A 329 -9.27 -1.05 18.83
C PHE A 329 -10.02 -1.00 17.49
N PRO A 330 -10.95 -0.04 17.28
CA PRO A 330 -11.69 0.07 16.03
C PRO A 330 -10.78 0.23 14.82
N ARG A 331 -11.11 -0.45 13.73
CA ARG A 331 -10.41 -0.35 12.46
C ARG A 331 -11.24 0.52 11.51
N THR A 332 -10.90 1.79 11.43
CA THR A 332 -11.68 2.79 10.70
C THR A 332 -10.87 3.53 9.62
N ALA A 333 -9.57 3.25 9.55
CA ALA A 333 -8.64 4.06 8.76
C ALA A 333 -8.49 3.64 7.30
N THR A 334 -8.83 2.40 6.96
CA THR A 334 -8.50 1.85 5.64
C THR A 334 -9.64 1.04 5.07
N GLY A 335 -9.92 1.23 3.79
CA GLY A 335 -10.64 0.25 2.99
C GLY A 335 -9.78 -0.98 2.78
N VAL A 336 -10.40 -2.10 2.46
CA VAL A 336 -9.66 -3.33 2.19
C VAL A 336 -10.43 -4.27 1.27
N MET A 337 -9.71 -4.85 0.31
CA MET A 337 -10.11 -6.09 -0.33
C MET A 337 -9.14 -7.18 0.11
N GLN A 338 -9.62 -8.11 0.94
CA GLN A 338 -8.95 -9.39 1.22
C GLN A 338 -9.73 -10.49 0.52
N ALA A 339 -9.06 -11.24 -0.34
CA ALA A 339 -9.76 -12.17 -1.22
C ALA A 339 -8.89 -13.37 -1.62
N LEU A 340 -9.54 -14.43 -2.14
CA LEU A 340 -8.85 -15.42 -2.94
C LEU A 340 -8.68 -14.84 -4.34
N ALA A 341 -7.46 -14.52 -4.71
CA ALA A 341 -7.10 -14.06 -6.05
C ALA A 341 -7.01 -15.26 -6.99
N LEU A 342 -7.79 -15.23 -8.07
CA LEU A 342 -7.76 -16.19 -9.16
C LEU A 342 -6.73 -15.72 -10.19
N ASN A 343 -5.82 -16.59 -10.62
CA ASN A 343 -4.83 -16.22 -11.63
C ASN A 343 -5.44 -16.20 -13.02
N LEU A 344 -5.95 -15.05 -13.46
CA LEU A 344 -6.62 -14.85 -14.75
C LEU A 344 -5.70 -15.03 -15.96
N ARG A 345 -4.38 -15.15 -15.75
CA ARG A 345 -3.43 -15.53 -16.82
C ARG A 345 -3.65 -16.99 -17.26
N LEU A 346 -4.31 -17.80 -16.42
CA LEU A 346 -4.65 -19.18 -16.72
C LEU A 346 -6.00 -19.26 -17.48
N PRO A 347 -6.09 -19.96 -18.62
CA PRO A 347 -7.30 -20.01 -19.45
C PRO A 347 -8.57 -20.43 -18.70
N LYS A 348 -8.44 -21.32 -17.70
CA LYS A 348 -9.59 -21.85 -16.93
C LYS A 348 -10.30 -20.78 -16.08
N TYR A 349 -9.66 -19.62 -15.79
CA TYR A 349 -10.25 -18.54 -15.01
C TYR A 349 -10.67 -17.31 -15.85
N GLN A 350 -10.49 -17.35 -17.17
CA GLN A 350 -10.85 -16.21 -18.03
C GLN A 350 -12.37 -16.06 -18.17
N ASP A 351 -13.13 -17.15 -18.10
CA ASP A 351 -14.60 -17.09 -18.16
C ASP A 351 -15.18 -16.61 -16.82
N PRO A 352 -15.93 -15.48 -16.79
CA PRO A 352 -16.49 -14.93 -15.56
C PRO A 352 -17.49 -15.88 -14.87
N ARG A 353 -18.15 -16.77 -15.63
CA ARG A 353 -19.07 -17.77 -15.06
C ARG A 353 -18.34 -18.76 -14.16
N ILE A 354 -17.12 -19.15 -14.53
CA ILE A 354 -16.26 -20.00 -13.69
C ILE A 354 -15.90 -19.29 -12.39
N ARG A 355 -15.49 -18.00 -12.48
CA ARG A 355 -15.13 -17.20 -11.30
C ARG A 355 -16.31 -17.05 -10.35
N ARG A 356 -17.49 -16.71 -10.91
CA ARG A 356 -18.74 -16.60 -10.14
C ARG A 356 -19.14 -17.94 -9.51
N ALA A 357 -19.01 -19.06 -10.23
CA ALA A 357 -19.28 -20.40 -9.72
C ALA A 357 -18.41 -20.76 -8.50
N LEU A 358 -17.12 -20.40 -8.54
CA LEU A 358 -16.21 -20.61 -7.42
C LEU A 358 -16.62 -19.79 -6.19
N ASN A 359 -17.15 -18.56 -6.38
CA ASN A 359 -17.67 -17.75 -5.28
C ASN A 359 -18.93 -18.38 -4.64
N PHE A 360 -19.82 -19.00 -5.44
CA PHE A 360 -20.99 -19.74 -4.91
C PHE A 360 -20.61 -20.92 -4.02
N ALA A 361 -19.46 -21.53 -4.23
CA ALA A 361 -18.99 -22.63 -3.40
C ALA A 361 -18.41 -22.20 -2.05
N PHE A 362 -18.23 -20.89 -1.80
CA PHE A 362 -17.63 -20.36 -0.58
C PHE A 362 -18.72 -20.00 0.46
N ASP A 363 -18.97 -20.89 1.42
CA ASP A 363 -19.97 -20.71 2.49
C ASP A 363 -19.41 -19.89 3.65
N TYR A 364 -19.46 -18.57 3.51
CA TYR A 364 -18.93 -17.65 4.51
C TYR A 364 -19.72 -17.69 5.84
N GLU A 365 -21.06 -17.77 5.81
CA GLU A 365 -21.91 -17.69 7.00
C GLU A 365 -21.63 -18.83 7.97
N THR A 366 -21.34 -20.03 7.45
CA THR A 366 -20.89 -21.16 8.28
C THR A 366 -19.50 -20.87 8.86
N LEU A 367 -18.57 -20.34 8.07
CA LEU A 367 -17.23 -19.98 8.54
C LEU A 367 -17.29 -18.87 9.60
N LYS A 368 -18.15 -17.86 9.42
CA LYS A 368 -18.34 -16.76 10.38
C LYS A 368 -18.59 -17.30 11.79
N ARG A 369 -19.53 -18.22 11.91
CA ARG A 369 -19.89 -18.80 13.21
C ARG A 369 -18.86 -19.81 13.75
N THR A 370 -18.36 -20.69 12.90
CA THR A 370 -17.59 -21.87 13.35
C THR A 370 -16.07 -21.64 13.41
N VAL A 371 -15.56 -20.72 12.61
CA VAL A 371 -14.12 -20.43 12.48
C VAL A 371 -13.77 -19.04 13.01
N PHE A 372 -14.64 -18.05 12.76
CA PHE A 372 -14.35 -16.64 13.06
C PHE A 372 -15.05 -16.11 14.31
N PHE A 373 -15.84 -16.95 15.00
CA PHE A 373 -16.49 -16.58 16.28
C PHE A 373 -17.29 -15.27 16.17
N ASP A 374 -17.93 -15.04 15.01
CA ASP A 374 -18.67 -13.83 14.66
C ASP A 374 -17.88 -12.51 14.68
N LEU A 375 -16.54 -12.58 14.72
CA LEU A 375 -15.65 -11.41 14.84
C LEU A 375 -15.35 -10.72 13.50
N TYR A 376 -15.62 -11.38 12.37
CA TYR A 376 -15.32 -10.85 11.05
C TYR A 376 -16.58 -10.69 10.21
N ASP A 377 -16.55 -9.75 9.25
CA ASP A 377 -17.61 -9.55 8.27
C ASP A 377 -17.16 -9.95 6.86
N ARG A 378 -18.10 -10.39 6.01
CA ARG A 378 -17.85 -10.66 4.61
C ARG A 378 -17.54 -9.36 3.87
N ILE A 379 -16.49 -9.36 3.07
CA ILE A 379 -16.16 -8.23 2.19
C ILE A 379 -17.11 -8.24 0.99
N ASP A 380 -17.63 -7.07 0.63
CA ASP A 380 -18.59 -6.85 -0.47
C ASP A 380 -18.22 -5.65 -1.36
N SER A 381 -17.01 -5.09 -1.17
CA SER A 381 -16.46 -3.97 -1.93
C SER A 381 -14.93 -4.05 -1.93
N TYR A 382 -14.29 -3.56 -2.98
CA TYR A 382 -12.83 -3.36 -3.00
C TYR A 382 -12.38 -2.28 -2.01
N PHE A 383 -13.29 -1.38 -1.65
CA PHE A 383 -13.10 -0.30 -0.67
C PHE A 383 -13.88 -0.56 0.64
N PHE A 384 -14.04 -1.84 1.00
CA PHE A 384 -14.83 -2.26 2.15
C PHE A 384 -14.49 -1.48 3.42
N GLY A 385 -15.53 -1.00 4.10
CA GLY A 385 -15.41 -0.28 5.38
C GLY A 385 -15.29 1.24 5.25
N THR A 386 -15.29 1.79 4.04
CA THR A 386 -15.17 3.24 3.76
C THR A 386 -16.39 3.80 3.03
N ASP A 387 -16.44 5.12 2.88
CA ASP A 387 -17.42 5.84 2.05
C ASP A 387 -17.16 5.67 0.54
N LEU A 388 -16.01 5.11 0.18
CA LEU A 388 -15.61 4.80 -1.20
C LEU A 388 -16.20 3.47 -1.72
N ALA A 389 -16.80 2.66 -0.84
CA ALA A 389 -17.50 1.43 -1.21
C ALA A 389 -18.80 1.73 -1.95
N SER A 390 -18.97 1.20 -3.16
CA SER A 390 -20.21 1.34 -3.94
C SER A 390 -21.40 0.64 -3.27
N LYS A 391 -22.60 1.22 -3.37
CA LYS A 391 -23.82 0.68 -2.75
C LYS A 391 -25.02 0.82 -3.69
N GLY A 392 -25.95 -0.13 -3.60
CA GLY A 392 -27.18 -0.09 -4.40
C GLY A 392 -26.90 -0.05 -5.92
N LEU A 393 -27.75 0.61 -6.68
CA LEU A 393 -27.55 0.89 -8.12
C LEU A 393 -26.70 2.15 -8.32
N PRO A 394 -26.02 2.31 -9.47
CA PRO A 394 -25.25 3.51 -9.76
C PRO A 394 -26.17 4.75 -9.83
N GLY A 395 -25.69 5.84 -9.19
CA GLY A 395 -26.34 7.15 -9.27
C GLY A 395 -26.05 7.88 -10.60
N PRO A 396 -26.70 9.04 -10.85
CA PRO A 396 -26.52 9.76 -12.13
C PRO A 396 -25.06 10.09 -12.46
N ASP A 397 -24.26 10.51 -11.48
CA ASP A 397 -22.86 10.89 -11.67
C ASP A 397 -21.98 9.66 -11.95
N GLU A 398 -22.27 8.52 -11.30
CA GLU A 398 -21.61 7.24 -11.62
C GLU A 398 -21.98 6.75 -13.03
N LEU A 399 -23.28 6.87 -13.42
CA LEU A 399 -23.75 6.51 -14.76
C LEU A 399 -23.04 7.31 -15.85
N ALA A 400 -22.80 8.61 -15.63
CA ALA A 400 -22.05 9.44 -16.58
C ALA A 400 -20.64 8.91 -16.86
N LEU A 401 -20.02 8.18 -15.90
CA LEU A 401 -18.72 7.54 -16.08
C LEU A 401 -18.83 6.12 -16.65
N LEU A 402 -19.89 5.39 -16.33
CA LEU A 402 -20.07 3.97 -16.68
C LEU A 402 -20.72 3.77 -18.05
N GLU A 403 -21.70 4.59 -18.45
CA GLU A 403 -22.42 4.47 -19.72
C GLU A 403 -21.50 4.50 -20.96
N PRO A 404 -20.46 5.36 -21.02
CA PRO A 404 -19.50 5.35 -22.13
C PRO A 404 -18.71 4.04 -22.26
N LEU A 405 -18.73 3.18 -21.23
CA LEU A 405 -18.03 1.89 -21.17
C LEU A 405 -19.00 0.71 -21.20
N SER A 406 -20.28 0.94 -21.46
CA SER A 406 -21.35 -0.06 -21.37
C SER A 406 -21.17 -1.25 -22.33
N ASP A 407 -20.46 -1.09 -23.43
CA ASP A 407 -20.08 -2.15 -24.37
C ASP A 407 -19.00 -3.10 -23.81
N LYS A 408 -18.28 -2.68 -22.78
CA LYS A 408 -17.18 -3.43 -22.13
C LYS A 408 -17.54 -3.94 -20.74
N LEU A 409 -18.58 -3.40 -20.13
CA LEU A 409 -19.02 -3.76 -18.80
C LEU A 409 -20.19 -4.74 -18.83
N PRO A 410 -20.27 -5.71 -17.90
CA PRO A 410 -21.45 -6.55 -17.76
C PRO A 410 -22.72 -5.74 -17.49
N ALA A 411 -23.85 -6.13 -18.07
CA ALA A 411 -25.14 -5.46 -17.86
C ALA A 411 -25.56 -5.38 -16.38
N SER A 412 -25.07 -6.32 -15.55
CA SER A 412 -25.31 -6.33 -14.10
C SER A 412 -24.81 -5.08 -13.39
N VAL A 413 -23.78 -4.39 -13.89
CA VAL A 413 -23.30 -3.10 -13.35
C VAL A 413 -24.42 -2.07 -13.27
N PHE A 414 -25.33 -2.08 -14.24
CA PHE A 414 -26.41 -1.11 -14.41
C PHE A 414 -27.74 -1.56 -13.80
N THR A 415 -27.93 -2.87 -13.59
CA THR A 415 -29.27 -3.45 -13.34
C THR A 415 -29.42 -4.11 -11.98
N ALA A 416 -28.31 -4.44 -11.28
CA ALA A 416 -28.35 -5.09 -9.98
C ALA A 416 -27.18 -4.66 -9.08
N PRO A 417 -27.41 -4.43 -7.79
CA PRO A 417 -26.32 -4.24 -6.85
C PRO A 417 -25.52 -5.55 -6.72
N TYR A 418 -24.19 -5.42 -6.55
CA TYR A 418 -23.38 -6.60 -6.25
C TYR A 418 -23.80 -7.23 -4.93
N ALA A 419 -23.84 -8.56 -4.90
CA ALA A 419 -24.06 -9.33 -3.69
C ALA A 419 -23.27 -10.64 -3.73
N ASN A 420 -22.61 -10.96 -2.62
CA ASN A 420 -22.03 -12.28 -2.42
C ASN A 420 -23.15 -13.35 -2.27
N PRO A 421 -22.90 -14.59 -2.69
CA PRO A 421 -23.79 -15.70 -2.33
C PRO A 421 -23.90 -15.86 -0.82
N VAL A 422 -25.10 -16.05 -0.33
CA VAL A 422 -25.39 -16.27 1.10
C VAL A 422 -25.62 -17.77 1.34
N GLY A 423 -24.86 -18.33 2.30
CA GLY A 423 -24.96 -19.73 2.70
C GLY A 423 -25.54 -19.90 4.11
N GLY A 424 -24.85 -20.68 4.96
CA GLY A 424 -25.11 -20.81 6.40
C GLY A 424 -26.19 -21.83 6.80
N THR A 425 -27.06 -22.26 5.89
CA THR A 425 -27.97 -23.37 6.10
C THR A 425 -27.72 -24.48 5.09
N PRO A 426 -28.04 -25.75 5.40
CA PRO A 426 -27.89 -26.85 4.46
C PRO A 426 -28.60 -26.64 3.12
N GLU A 427 -29.79 -25.99 3.14
CA GLU A 427 -30.59 -25.66 1.97
C GLU A 427 -29.88 -24.63 1.10
N ALA A 428 -29.49 -23.49 1.67
CA ALA A 428 -28.80 -22.41 0.96
C ALA A 428 -27.47 -22.89 0.36
N VAL A 429 -26.69 -23.69 1.10
CA VAL A 429 -25.44 -24.28 0.61
C VAL A 429 -25.69 -25.23 -0.58
N ARG A 430 -26.77 -26.07 -0.54
CA ARG A 430 -27.11 -26.93 -1.69
C ARG A 430 -27.52 -26.10 -2.90
N ASP A 431 -28.29 -25.05 -2.70
CA ASP A 431 -28.74 -24.16 -3.76
C ASP A 431 -27.57 -23.41 -4.41
N ASN A 432 -26.64 -22.89 -3.60
CA ASN A 432 -25.40 -22.27 -4.07
C ASN A 432 -24.54 -23.23 -4.89
N LEU A 433 -24.34 -24.48 -4.41
CA LEU A 433 -23.58 -25.48 -5.16
C LEU A 433 -24.26 -25.88 -6.46
N ARG A 434 -25.61 -25.92 -6.49
CA ARG A 434 -26.36 -26.16 -7.73
C ARG A 434 -26.17 -25.02 -8.73
N GLN A 435 -26.20 -23.77 -8.27
CA GLN A 435 -25.89 -22.60 -9.11
C GLN A 435 -24.45 -22.67 -9.65
N ALA A 436 -23.48 -23.04 -8.81
CA ALA A 436 -22.11 -23.26 -9.25
C ALA A 436 -22.01 -24.30 -10.38
N VAL A 437 -22.66 -25.46 -10.23
CA VAL A 437 -22.69 -26.52 -11.27
C VAL A 437 -23.31 -26.01 -12.56
N ASN A 438 -24.41 -25.26 -12.50
CA ASN A 438 -25.06 -24.68 -13.68
C ASN A 438 -24.11 -23.72 -14.43
N LEU A 439 -23.44 -22.81 -13.72
CA LEU A 439 -22.48 -21.87 -14.31
C LEU A 439 -21.28 -22.60 -14.93
N PHE A 440 -20.76 -23.66 -14.29
CA PHE A 440 -19.73 -24.51 -14.87
C PHE A 440 -20.23 -25.18 -16.16
N ALA A 441 -21.47 -25.68 -16.17
CA ALA A 441 -22.05 -26.33 -17.35
C ALA A 441 -22.20 -25.34 -18.52
N GLU A 442 -22.68 -24.15 -18.27
CA GLU A 442 -22.77 -23.06 -19.25
C GLU A 442 -21.40 -22.68 -19.82
N ALA A 443 -20.33 -22.80 -19.01
CA ALA A 443 -18.95 -22.58 -19.42
C ALA A 443 -18.29 -23.83 -20.06
N GLY A 444 -19.05 -24.90 -20.31
CA GLY A 444 -18.56 -26.10 -20.99
C GLY A 444 -17.91 -27.16 -20.09
N TRP A 445 -18.08 -27.04 -18.77
CA TRP A 445 -17.58 -27.98 -17.78
C TRP A 445 -18.71 -28.79 -17.18
N THR A 446 -18.59 -30.10 -17.15
CA THR A 446 -19.64 -31.01 -16.66
C THR A 446 -19.08 -32.08 -15.72
N ILE A 447 -19.89 -32.54 -14.77
CA ILE A 447 -19.49 -33.62 -13.87
C ILE A 447 -19.58 -34.94 -14.62
N ARG A 448 -18.44 -35.64 -14.76
CA ARG A 448 -18.31 -36.99 -15.32
C ARG A 448 -17.42 -37.81 -14.41
N ASP A 449 -17.87 -39.01 -14.05
CA ASP A 449 -17.17 -39.92 -13.11
C ASP A 449 -16.79 -39.21 -11.78
N GLY A 450 -17.72 -38.41 -11.26
CA GLY A 450 -17.53 -37.68 -10.00
C GLY A 450 -16.53 -36.52 -10.06
N LYS A 451 -16.05 -36.14 -11.26
CA LYS A 451 -15.11 -35.01 -11.46
C LYS A 451 -15.68 -33.98 -12.44
N MET A 452 -15.48 -32.69 -12.14
CA MET A 452 -15.75 -31.61 -13.07
C MET A 452 -14.74 -31.66 -14.21
N ARG A 453 -15.20 -31.80 -15.46
CA ARG A 453 -14.35 -32.00 -16.64
C ARG A 453 -14.77 -31.09 -17.80
N ASN A 454 -13.78 -30.62 -18.56
CA ASN A 454 -14.01 -29.91 -19.81
C ASN A 454 -14.39 -30.86 -20.96
N ALA A 455 -14.60 -30.31 -22.16
CA ALA A 455 -14.92 -31.09 -23.35
C ALA A 455 -13.86 -32.14 -23.69
N ASN A 456 -12.59 -31.88 -23.40
CA ASN A 456 -11.47 -32.81 -23.65
C ASN A 456 -11.35 -33.91 -22.58
N GLY A 457 -12.18 -33.88 -21.53
CA GLY A 457 -12.12 -34.84 -20.43
C GLY A 457 -11.12 -34.47 -19.32
N GLU A 458 -10.47 -33.30 -19.38
CA GLU A 458 -9.51 -32.84 -18.39
C GLU A 458 -10.24 -32.41 -17.13
N PRO A 459 -9.79 -32.82 -15.92
CA PRO A 459 -10.43 -32.43 -14.66
C PRO A 459 -10.10 -30.98 -14.28
N PHE A 460 -11.08 -30.29 -13.69
CA PHE A 460 -10.84 -28.97 -13.06
C PHE A 460 -10.12 -29.17 -11.73
N ARG A 461 -8.90 -28.67 -11.64
CA ARG A 461 -8.08 -28.70 -10.43
C ARG A 461 -7.65 -27.30 -10.06
N ILE A 462 -7.48 -27.06 -8.77
CA ILE A 462 -7.02 -25.78 -8.20
C ILE A 462 -5.85 -26.07 -7.28
N GLU A 463 -4.70 -25.42 -7.51
CA GLU A 463 -3.64 -25.35 -6.53
C GLU A 463 -3.82 -24.03 -5.74
N PHE A 464 -4.03 -24.13 -4.43
CA PHE A 464 -4.02 -22.97 -3.55
C PHE A 464 -2.64 -22.82 -2.91
N LEU A 465 -1.92 -21.77 -3.30
CA LEU A 465 -0.59 -21.46 -2.80
C LEU A 465 -0.67 -20.54 -1.59
N THR A 466 0.06 -20.88 -0.52
CA THR A 466 0.17 -20.05 0.68
C THR A 466 1.47 -20.28 1.45
N ASN A 467 1.90 -19.30 2.25
CA ASN A 467 2.93 -19.42 3.30
C ASN A 467 2.33 -19.27 4.71
N ASP A 468 1.02 -19.03 4.84
CA ASP A 468 0.32 -18.83 6.11
C ASP A 468 -0.54 -20.04 6.46
N GLN A 469 -0.16 -20.79 7.50
CA GLN A 469 -0.92 -21.94 8.00
C GLN A 469 -2.32 -21.58 8.47
N LEU A 470 -2.57 -20.33 8.87
CA LEU A 470 -3.90 -19.89 9.32
C LEU A 470 -4.95 -19.99 8.22
N ASN A 471 -4.53 -20.00 6.96
CA ASN A 471 -5.43 -20.10 5.81
C ASN A 471 -6.11 -21.49 5.72
N GLU A 472 -5.51 -22.54 6.26
CA GLU A 472 -6.09 -23.88 6.25
C GLU A 472 -7.48 -23.94 6.89
N ARG A 473 -7.74 -23.10 7.90
CA ARG A 473 -8.98 -23.10 8.67
C ARG A 473 -10.23 -22.78 7.83
N TYR A 474 -10.11 -21.93 6.83
CA TYR A 474 -11.21 -21.60 5.92
C TYR A 474 -11.07 -22.30 4.56
N MET A 475 -9.86 -22.65 4.16
CA MET A 475 -9.62 -23.37 2.92
C MET A 475 -10.05 -24.85 2.99
N SER A 476 -9.88 -25.53 4.13
CA SER A 476 -10.35 -26.92 4.32
C SER A 476 -11.88 -27.07 4.12
N PRO A 477 -12.75 -26.26 4.73
CA PRO A 477 -14.19 -26.28 4.42
C PRO A 477 -14.51 -25.94 2.97
N TYR A 478 -13.80 -25.00 2.36
CA TYR A 478 -13.98 -24.62 0.97
C TYR A 478 -13.59 -25.77 0.02
N ALA A 479 -12.47 -26.45 0.26
CA ALA A 479 -12.05 -27.63 -0.49
C ALA A 479 -13.12 -28.76 -0.43
N LYS A 480 -13.73 -28.97 0.75
CA LYS A 480 -14.83 -29.93 0.91
C LYS A 480 -16.07 -29.53 0.10
N ALA A 481 -16.40 -28.24 0.03
CA ALA A 481 -17.51 -27.75 -0.79
C ALA A 481 -17.23 -27.96 -2.28
N LEU A 482 -16.04 -27.65 -2.76
CA LEU A 482 -15.57 -27.87 -4.14
C LEU A 482 -15.56 -29.36 -4.51
N ALA A 483 -15.11 -30.23 -3.62
CA ALA A 483 -15.12 -31.70 -3.86
C ALA A 483 -16.54 -32.23 -4.10
N ARG A 484 -17.59 -31.66 -3.49
CA ARG A 484 -19.00 -32.02 -3.72
C ARG A 484 -19.46 -31.76 -5.15
N ILE A 485 -18.82 -30.86 -5.86
CA ILE A 485 -19.08 -30.55 -7.28
C ILE A 485 -17.97 -31.07 -8.20
N GLY A 486 -17.15 -32.02 -7.68
CA GLY A 486 -16.14 -32.74 -8.47
C GLY A 486 -14.85 -31.95 -8.76
N ILE A 487 -14.55 -30.89 -7.99
CA ILE A 487 -13.33 -30.08 -8.11
C ILE A 487 -12.37 -30.43 -6.99
N ASP A 488 -11.12 -30.77 -7.35
CA ASP A 488 -10.04 -30.99 -6.40
C ASP A 488 -9.31 -29.68 -6.12
N LEU A 489 -9.12 -29.36 -4.84
CA LEU A 489 -8.30 -28.25 -4.39
C LEU A 489 -7.11 -28.79 -3.59
N ASP A 490 -5.91 -28.56 -4.13
CA ASP A 490 -4.65 -28.94 -3.53
C ASP A 490 -4.11 -27.76 -2.69
N TYR A 491 -3.98 -27.97 -1.38
CA TYR A 491 -3.44 -26.95 -0.46
C TYR A 491 -1.91 -27.05 -0.42
N ARG A 492 -1.24 -26.04 -0.95
CA ARG A 492 0.22 -25.98 -1.04
C ARG A 492 0.79 -24.92 -0.09
N LEU A 493 1.25 -25.38 1.07
CA LEU A 493 1.99 -24.56 2.03
C LEU A 493 3.48 -24.61 1.68
N VAL A 494 4.12 -23.45 1.58
CA VAL A 494 5.55 -23.30 1.30
C VAL A 494 6.17 -22.29 2.28
N ASP A 495 7.50 -22.25 2.37
CA ASP A 495 8.20 -21.23 3.13
C ASP A 495 8.11 -19.84 2.46
N ASP A 496 8.44 -18.78 3.24
CA ASP A 496 8.31 -17.39 2.79
C ASP A 496 9.12 -17.08 1.54
N ALA A 497 10.36 -17.57 1.44
CA ALA A 497 11.23 -17.30 0.31
C ALA A 497 10.71 -17.96 -0.97
N GLN A 498 10.25 -19.21 -0.85
CA GLN A 498 9.62 -19.92 -1.96
C GLN A 498 8.30 -19.26 -2.38
N TYR A 499 7.47 -18.84 -1.39
CA TYR A 499 6.23 -18.12 -1.65
C TYR A 499 6.49 -16.83 -2.44
N GLN A 500 7.41 -15.98 -2.01
CA GLN A 500 7.75 -14.74 -2.70
C GLN A 500 8.22 -14.98 -4.14
N ASN A 501 9.05 -15.99 -4.37
CA ASN A 501 9.51 -16.32 -5.71
C ASN A 501 8.36 -16.80 -6.63
N LEU A 502 7.45 -17.62 -6.12
CA LEU A 502 6.28 -18.10 -6.87
C LEU A 502 5.30 -16.98 -7.17
N MET A 503 5.05 -16.11 -6.19
CA MET A 503 4.17 -14.94 -6.34
C MET A 503 4.73 -13.94 -7.35
N ARG A 504 6.03 -13.64 -7.28
CA ARG A 504 6.70 -12.76 -8.25
C ARG A 504 6.48 -13.20 -9.70
N ASP A 505 6.57 -14.51 -9.95
CA ASP A 505 6.48 -15.08 -11.28
C ASP A 505 5.04 -15.53 -11.63
N PHE A 506 4.05 -15.17 -10.79
CA PHE A 506 2.62 -15.54 -10.90
C PHE A 506 2.39 -17.06 -11.07
N ARG A 507 3.20 -17.87 -10.38
CA ARG A 507 3.17 -19.34 -10.45
C ARG A 507 2.26 -19.94 -9.39
N PHE A 508 0.97 -19.70 -9.53
CA PHE A 508 -0.11 -20.21 -8.68
C PHE A 508 -1.41 -20.30 -9.49
N ASP A 509 -2.37 -21.07 -9.03
CA ASP A 509 -3.75 -21.05 -9.54
C ASP A 509 -4.61 -20.05 -8.73
N MET A 510 -4.55 -20.18 -7.41
CA MET A 510 -5.28 -19.37 -6.44
C MET A 510 -4.37 -19.06 -5.25
N THR A 511 -4.48 -17.87 -4.70
CA THR A 511 -3.77 -17.47 -3.46
C THR A 511 -4.59 -16.45 -2.69
N THR A 512 -4.25 -16.22 -1.42
CA THR A 512 -4.81 -15.07 -0.68
C THR A 512 -4.08 -13.79 -1.06
N ALA A 513 -4.83 -12.74 -1.36
CA ALA A 513 -4.29 -11.41 -1.60
C ALA A 513 -5.03 -10.38 -0.74
N ILE A 514 -4.32 -9.31 -0.37
CA ILE A 514 -4.84 -8.20 0.42
C ILE A 514 -4.42 -6.90 -0.26
N TRP A 515 -5.40 -6.07 -0.61
CA TRP A 515 -5.22 -4.73 -1.10
C TRP A 515 -5.80 -3.77 -0.07
N ALA A 516 -4.91 -3.01 0.55
CA ALA A 516 -5.30 -1.95 1.48
C ALA A 516 -5.54 -0.67 0.67
N GLU A 517 -6.70 -0.06 0.90
CA GLU A 517 -7.12 1.14 0.21
C GLU A 517 -7.09 2.34 1.16
N SER A 518 -6.50 3.43 0.72
CA SER A 518 -6.56 4.69 1.43
C SER A 518 -7.94 5.34 1.26
N LEU A 519 -8.21 6.38 2.01
CA LEU A 519 -9.39 7.23 1.76
C LEU A 519 -9.18 8.22 0.61
N SER A 520 -7.99 8.25 0.04
CA SER A 520 -7.64 9.05 -1.13
C SER A 520 -6.94 8.15 -2.16
N PRO A 521 -7.67 7.16 -2.74
CA PRO A 521 -7.11 6.28 -3.74
C PRO A 521 -6.63 7.07 -4.98
N GLY A 522 -5.54 6.60 -5.58
CA GLY A 522 -4.90 7.31 -6.68
C GLY A 522 -4.02 6.40 -7.53
N ASN A 523 -2.73 6.71 -7.63
CA ASN A 523 -1.80 6.04 -8.54
C ASN A 523 -1.58 4.55 -8.22
N GLU A 524 -1.79 4.10 -6.98
CA GLU A 524 -1.71 2.68 -6.62
C GLU A 524 -2.76 1.82 -7.32
N GLN A 525 -3.89 2.40 -7.74
CA GLN A 525 -4.93 1.68 -8.48
C GLN A 525 -4.40 1.11 -9.82
N ARG A 526 -3.45 1.81 -10.46
CA ARG A 526 -2.77 1.32 -11.67
C ARG A 526 -1.96 0.06 -11.40
N GLU A 527 -1.37 -0.02 -10.21
CA GLU A 527 -0.59 -1.19 -9.81
C GLU A 527 -1.49 -2.36 -9.41
N TYR A 528 -2.61 -2.07 -8.73
CA TYR A 528 -3.52 -3.11 -8.22
C TYR A 528 -4.36 -3.74 -9.33
N TRP A 529 -4.88 -2.93 -10.25
CA TRP A 529 -5.91 -3.34 -11.21
C TRP A 529 -5.58 -3.03 -12.67
N GLY A 530 -4.57 -2.21 -12.94
CA GLY A 530 -4.24 -1.76 -14.29
C GLY A 530 -3.69 -2.86 -15.20
N SER A 531 -4.07 -2.83 -16.47
CA SER A 531 -3.65 -3.83 -17.46
C SER A 531 -2.13 -3.91 -17.64
N LYS A 532 -1.41 -2.78 -17.51
CA LYS A 532 0.05 -2.73 -17.65
C LYS A 532 0.77 -3.50 -16.54
N SER A 533 0.23 -3.51 -15.33
CA SER A 533 0.81 -4.20 -14.18
C SER A 533 0.51 -5.71 -14.21
N ALA A 534 -0.47 -6.15 -14.97
CA ALA A 534 -0.93 -7.54 -14.97
C ALA A 534 0.17 -8.57 -15.26
N ASP A 535 1.10 -8.28 -16.16
CA ASP A 535 2.20 -9.20 -16.51
C ASP A 535 3.57 -8.72 -15.98
N THR A 536 3.59 -7.66 -15.17
CA THR A 536 4.84 -7.15 -14.59
C THR A 536 5.22 -8.02 -13.39
N PRO A 537 6.32 -8.77 -13.44
CA PRO A 537 6.74 -9.61 -12.32
C PRO A 537 6.87 -8.83 -11.02
N GLY A 538 6.28 -9.35 -9.95
CA GLY A 538 6.29 -8.72 -8.63
C GLY A 538 5.30 -7.56 -8.46
N SER A 539 4.46 -7.25 -9.45
CA SER A 539 3.38 -6.27 -9.30
C SER A 539 2.30 -6.76 -8.34
N ARG A 540 1.50 -5.83 -7.84
CA ARG A 540 0.36 -6.14 -6.96
C ARG A 540 -0.94 -6.47 -7.70
N ASN A 541 -0.95 -6.47 -9.03
CA ASN A 541 -2.05 -7.03 -9.82
C ASN A 541 -2.01 -8.56 -9.77
N THR A 542 -2.21 -9.08 -8.57
CA THR A 542 -2.11 -10.52 -8.27
C THR A 542 -3.05 -11.34 -9.13
N ALA A 543 -4.28 -10.89 -9.31
CA ALA A 543 -5.27 -11.57 -10.15
C ALA A 543 -4.92 -11.56 -11.64
N GLY A 544 -4.15 -10.58 -12.12
CA GLY A 544 -3.83 -10.44 -13.55
C GLY A 544 -4.96 -9.80 -14.35
N ILE A 545 -5.64 -8.83 -13.77
CA ILE A 545 -6.73 -8.08 -14.42
C ILE A 545 -6.18 -7.33 -15.64
N LYS A 546 -6.82 -7.53 -16.79
CA LYS A 546 -6.57 -6.80 -18.04
C LYS A 546 -7.90 -6.40 -18.64
N ASP A 547 -8.35 -5.19 -18.34
CA ASP A 547 -9.67 -4.71 -18.74
C ASP A 547 -9.62 -3.22 -19.06
N ALA A 548 -9.97 -2.86 -20.29
CA ALA A 548 -9.89 -1.48 -20.75
C ALA A 548 -10.93 -0.55 -20.07
N ALA A 549 -12.03 -1.09 -19.56
CA ALA A 549 -12.99 -0.31 -18.78
C ALA A 549 -12.42 0.01 -17.40
N ILE A 550 -11.78 -0.97 -16.75
CA ILE A 550 -11.06 -0.77 -15.49
C ILE A 550 -9.95 0.27 -15.68
N ASP A 551 -9.12 0.15 -16.74
CA ASP A 551 -8.06 1.13 -17.02
C ASP A 551 -8.61 2.55 -17.16
N ALA A 552 -9.73 2.71 -17.89
CA ALA A 552 -10.36 4.01 -18.06
C ALA A 552 -10.91 4.60 -16.76
N LEU A 553 -11.47 3.76 -15.87
CA LEU A 553 -12.00 4.19 -14.57
C LEU A 553 -10.88 4.52 -13.58
N ILE A 554 -9.76 3.81 -13.63
CA ILE A 554 -8.55 4.13 -12.84
C ILE A 554 -8.09 5.57 -13.16
N GLU A 555 -8.06 5.96 -14.44
CA GLU A 555 -7.68 7.33 -14.81
C GLU A 555 -8.67 8.38 -14.27
N ARG A 556 -9.96 8.06 -14.14
CA ARG A 556 -10.94 8.94 -13.48
C ARG A 556 -10.67 9.12 -11.99
N VAL A 557 -10.25 8.07 -11.31
CA VAL A 557 -9.83 8.12 -9.90
C VAL A 557 -8.58 8.98 -9.74
N VAL A 558 -7.53 8.70 -10.53
CA VAL A 558 -6.22 9.37 -10.41
C VAL A 558 -6.30 10.87 -10.69
N PHE A 559 -7.12 11.28 -11.67
CA PHE A 559 -7.29 12.67 -12.09
C PHE A 559 -8.56 13.32 -11.54
N ALA A 560 -9.15 12.79 -10.47
CA ALA A 560 -10.31 13.40 -9.83
C ALA A 560 -9.99 14.81 -9.34
N ALA A 561 -10.84 15.78 -9.70
CA ALA A 561 -10.58 17.19 -9.43
C ALA A 561 -10.75 17.57 -7.94
N ASP A 562 -11.64 16.85 -7.24
CA ASP A 562 -12.01 17.10 -5.84
C ASP A 562 -12.49 15.79 -5.17
N ARG A 563 -12.92 15.88 -3.91
CA ARG A 563 -13.40 14.71 -3.15
C ARG A 563 -14.65 14.08 -3.76
N ASP A 564 -15.60 14.86 -4.21
CA ASP A 564 -16.86 14.35 -4.75
C ASP A 564 -16.62 13.59 -6.07
N ALA A 565 -15.78 14.15 -6.94
CA ALA A 565 -15.33 13.48 -8.15
C ALA A 565 -14.55 12.18 -7.84
N LEU A 566 -13.70 12.20 -6.80
CA LEU A 566 -12.96 11.02 -6.34
C LEU A 566 -13.90 9.91 -5.85
N VAL A 567 -14.86 10.24 -5.00
CA VAL A 567 -15.86 9.29 -4.48
C VAL A 567 -16.64 8.67 -5.64
N THR A 568 -17.16 9.51 -6.55
CA THR A 568 -17.93 9.07 -7.73
C THR A 568 -17.12 8.14 -8.63
N ALA A 569 -15.88 8.52 -8.95
CA ALA A 569 -14.99 7.69 -9.78
C ALA A 569 -14.63 6.37 -9.10
N THR A 570 -14.41 6.39 -7.79
CA THR A 570 -14.09 5.18 -7.02
C THR A 570 -15.30 4.24 -6.92
N HIS A 571 -16.51 4.76 -6.71
CA HIS A 571 -17.73 3.94 -6.76
C HIS A 571 -17.90 3.27 -8.14
N ALA A 572 -17.67 4.00 -9.24
CA ALA A 572 -17.73 3.44 -10.59
C ALA A 572 -16.69 2.33 -10.79
N LEU A 573 -15.45 2.55 -10.33
CA LEU A 573 -14.36 1.55 -10.38
C LEU A 573 -14.69 0.33 -9.55
N ASP A 574 -15.18 0.49 -8.30
CA ASP A 574 -15.57 -0.60 -7.41
C ASP A 574 -16.64 -1.50 -8.04
N ARG A 575 -17.70 -0.88 -8.63
CA ARG A 575 -18.74 -1.65 -9.34
C ARG A 575 -18.19 -2.45 -10.50
N ALA A 576 -17.34 -1.85 -11.31
CA ALA A 576 -16.73 -2.52 -12.44
C ALA A 576 -15.84 -3.70 -11.99
N LEU A 577 -15.03 -3.51 -10.96
CA LEU A 577 -14.20 -4.57 -10.37
C LEU A 577 -15.05 -5.71 -9.79
N LEU A 578 -16.09 -5.40 -9.01
CA LEU A 578 -16.98 -6.39 -8.41
C LEU A 578 -17.71 -7.20 -9.48
N SER A 579 -18.17 -6.56 -10.55
CA SER A 579 -18.92 -7.23 -11.64
C SER A 579 -18.08 -8.21 -12.46
N GLY A 580 -16.76 -8.06 -12.41
CA GLY A 580 -15.81 -8.96 -13.08
C GLY A 580 -15.60 -10.29 -12.34
N ASP A 581 -16.03 -10.42 -11.09
CA ASP A 581 -15.76 -11.59 -10.23
C ASP A 581 -14.27 -12.03 -10.27
N TYR A 582 -13.34 -11.06 -10.33
CA TYR A 582 -11.89 -11.34 -10.48
C TYR A 582 -11.30 -12.04 -9.27
N VAL A 583 -11.96 -11.92 -8.12
CA VAL A 583 -11.57 -12.49 -6.84
C VAL A 583 -12.79 -13.10 -6.14
N ILE A 584 -12.54 -13.95 -5.15
CA ILE A 584 -13.57 -14.40 -4.21
C ILE A 584 -13.36 -13.61 -2.92
N PRO A 585 -14.24 -12.61 -2.62
CA PRO A 585 -14.11 -11.81 -1.43
C PRO A 585 -14.14 -12.66 -0.16
N LEU A 586 -13.18 -12.45 0.72
CA LEU A 586 -13.08 -13.16 1.98
C LEU A 586 -13.78 -12.38 3.10
N PHE A 587 -13.07 -12.02 4.12
CA PHE A 587 -13.60 -11.44 5.35
C PHE A 587 -12.61 -10.43 5.93
N TYR A 588 -13.11 -9.53 6.76
CA TYR A 588 -12.29 -8.56 7.44
C TYR A 588 -12.83 -8.24 8.84
N SER A 589 -11.94 -7.95 9.78
CA SER A 589 -12.32 -7.53 11.11
C SER A 589 -12.56 -6.02 11.17
N ARG A 590 -13.66 -5.59 11.79
CA ARG A 590 -13.90 -4.17 12.13
C ARG A 590 -13.03 -3.68 13.27
N ASN A 591 -12.29 -4.59 13.91
CA ASN A 591 -11.42 -4.27 15.03
C ASN A 591 -10.02 -4.86 14.84
N ASN A 592 -9.04 -4.15 15.36
CA ASN A 592 -7.74 -4.68 15.66
C ASN A 592 -7.76 -5.23 17.09
N PHE A 593 -7.13 -6.36 17.30
CA PHE A 593 -7.04 -7.02 18.59
C PHE A 593 -5.58 -7.03 19.05
N TYR A 594 -5.33 -6.49 20.23
CA TYR A 594 -3.98 -6.38 20.80
C TYR A 594 -3.94 -7.02 22.19
N ALA A 595 -2.82 -7.63 22.51
CA ALA A 595 -2.49 -8.06 23.86
C ALA A 595 -1.07 -7.62 24.19
N TYR A 596 -0.86 -7.13 25.41
CA TYR A 596 0.45 -6.71 25.84
C TYR A 596 0.68 -6.94 27.34
N TRP A 597 1.93 -7.13 27.68
CA TRP A 597 2.36 -7.15 29.08
C TRP A 597 2.26 -5.75 29.65
N ASN A 598 1.62 -5.58 30.80
CA ASN A 598 1.25 -4.30 31.41
C ASN A 598 2.47 -3.60 32.05
N ARG A 599 3.44 -3.25 31.22
CA ARG A 599 4.69 -2.58 31.61
C ARG A 599 4.96 -1.30 30.87
N PHE A 600 3.94 -0.79 30.18
CA PHE A 600 4.04 0.40 29.36
C PHE A 600 3.07 1.47 29.81
N GLY A 601 3.50 2.73 29.67
CA GLY A 601 2.63 3.87 29.63
C GLY A 601 2.30 4.24 28.19
N HIS A 602 1.16 4.88 28.00
CA HIS A 602 0.73 5.45 26.74
C HIS A 602 -0.11 6.70 27.00
N PRO A 603 -0.33 7.59 26.02
CA PRO A 603 -1.25 8.70 26.15
C PRO A 603 -2.63 8.26 26.63
N ALA A 604 -3.34 9.11 27.37
CA ALA A 604 -4.68 8.80 27.87
C ALA A 604 -5.65 8.58 26.69
N ASP A 605 -5.57 9.44 25.69
CA ASP A 605 -6.30 9.33 24.43
C ASP A 605 -5.36 8.83 23.35
N LEU A 606 -5.65 7.64 22.81
CA LEU A 606 -4.92 7.10 21.67
C LEU A 606 -5.33 7.81 20.37
N PRO A 607 -4.44 7.89 19.38
CA PRO A 607 -4.80 8.41 18.06
C PRO A 607 -5.96 7.65 17.47
N LYS A 608 -6.76 8.32 16.64
CA LYS A 608 -8.02 7.79 16.10
C LYS A 608 -7.83 6.50 15.29
N TYR A 609 -6.69 6.37 14.60
CA TYR A 609 -6.48 5.33 13.59
C TYR A 609 -5.40 4.31 13.93
N SER A 610 -4.68 4.49 15.03
CA SER A 610 -3.61 3.59 15.46
C SER A 610 -3.48 3.57 16.97
N VAL A 611 -3.11 2.44 17.54
CA VAL A 611 -2.71 2.40 18.97
C VAL A 611 -1.34 3.06 19.20
N GLY A 612 -0.60 3.33 18.12
CA GLY A 612 0.69 4.03 18.16
C GLY A 612 1.81 3.29 18.88
N PHE A 613 1.69 1.98 19.11
CA PHE A 613 2.79 1.17 19.68
C PHE A 613 3.77 0.76 18.56
N PRO A 614 5.10 0.91 18.73
CA PRO A 614 5.83 1.40 19.90
C PRO A 614 6.01 2.94 19.95
N ASP A 615 5.65 3.66 18.90
CA ASP A 615 6.14 5.02 18.61
C ASP A 615 5.85 6.02 19.71
N ILE A 616 4.59 6.06 20.21
CA ILE A 616 4.14 7.04 21.22
C ILE A 616 4.02 6.47 22.63
N TRP A 617 4.31 5.16 22.81
CA TRP A 617 4.31 4.50 24.11
C TRP A 617 5.70 4.61 24.76
N TRP A 618 5.78 4.34 26.06
CA TRP A 618 7.03 4.36 26.83
C TRP A 618 7.08 3.23 27.84
N TYR A 619 8.28 2.88 28.29
CA TYR A 619 8.49 1.93 29.38
C TYR A 619 8.11 2.58 30.72
N ASP A 620 7.24 1.94 31.48
CA ASP A 620 6.80 2.37 32.81
C ASP A 620 7.41 1.43 33.86
N ALA A 621 8.43 1.90 34.57
CA ALA A 621 9.16 1.11 35.54
C ALA A 621 8.28 0.62 36.70
N THR A 622 7.26 1.41 37.11
CA THR A 622 6.33 1.04 38.17
C THR A 622 5.43 -0.11 37.75
N LYS A 623 4.83 -0.01 36.56
CA LYS A 623 4.02 -1.09 35.98
C LYS A 623 4.87 -2.33 35.72
N ALA A 624 6.09 -2.16 35.23
CA ALA A 624 7.00 -3.27 34.94
C ALA A 624 7.35 -4.06 36.22
N ALA A 625 7.64 -3.37 37.30
CA ALA A 625 7.87 -4.00 38.61
C ALA A 625 6.66 -4.83 39.09
N ALA A 626 5.43 -4.33 38.86
CA ALA A 626 4.20 -5.04 39.19
C ALA A 626 3.98 -6.31 38.35
N THR A 627 4.57 -6.39 37.14
CA THR A 627 4.52 -7.60 36.29
C THR A 627 5.58 -8.68 36.67
N GLY A 628 6.42 -8.42 37.66
CA GLY A 628 7.45 -9.34 38.12
C GLY A 628 8.77 -9.24 37.35
N LEU A 629 8.94 -8.18 36.53
CA LEU A 629 10.20 -7.87 35.86
C LEU A 629 10.77 -6.58 36.41
N SER A 630 11.88 -6.68 37.13
CA SER A 630 12.80 -5.57 37.34
C SER A 630 13.91 -5.67 36.29
N ARG A 631 13.92 -4.80 35.31
CA ARG A 631 15.05 -4.65 34.38
C ARG A 631 15.61 -3.27 34.47
#